data_1875ba07b440b61257d7b30a427a7609
#
_entry.id   1875ba07b440b61257d7b30a427a7609
#
_cell.length_a   1.000
_cell.length_b   1.000
_cell.length_c   1.000
_cell.angle_alpha   90.00
_cell.angle_beta   90.00
_cell.angle_gamma   90.00
#
_symmetry.space_group_name_H-M   'P 1'
#
loop_
_entity.id
_entity.type
_entity.pdbx_description
1 polymer ?
#
loop_
_entity_poly.entity_id
_entity_poly.type
_entity_poly.pdbx_seq_one_letter_code
_entity_poly.pdbx_strand_id
1 'polypeptide(L)'
;YPFVRVEVLRKAMADFIGGTPANILPTHGSAEAIRASVEAYIEPGVKLVVPELTYSDGEDTAKKNNLPVVKVPMGPKWSIDVPAMKAAAAKAAEEGPVIVYFVNPNNPTSTACDGDALLAWIREKPARTMFLVDEAYAEFADPKVFRTTTGLVKEGFENVVVLKTFSKIFAMAGLRLGFAYAAPKVIERVKKHVAYDIMMNNCSIEAALAELNDPDFLKHSKAVNDESRKILTDCLDELGLEYLPSQTNFVFVNLKAPLKPFADRMLKEENIMV
;
A
#
# COMPACT_ATOMS: atom_id res chain seq x y z
N TYR A 1 17.51 -18.15 15.89
CA TYR A 1 17.33 -16.90 15.16
C TYR A 1 17.39 -17.16 13.65
N PRO A 2 16.60 -16.47 12.82
CA PRO A 2 16.38 -16.80 11.40
C PRO A 2 17.40 -16.21 10.43
N PHE A 3 18.63 -15.98 10.79
CA PHE A 3 19.65 -15.31 9.96
C PHE A 3 19.71 -15.80 8.51
N VAL A 4 19.84 -17.12 8.30
CA VAL A 4 19.92 -17.69 6.95
C VAL A 4 18.55 -17.70 6.28
N ARG A 5 17.47 -17.92 7.04
CA ARG A 5 16.13 -18.02 6.49
C ARG A 5 15.59 -16.69 5.99
N VAL A 6 15.98 -15.57 6.62
CA VAL A 6 15.64 -14.21 6.10
C VAL A 6 16.25 -13.97 4.72
N GLU A 7 17.48 -14.43 4.46
CA GLU A 7 18.07 -14.30 3.13
C GLU A 7 17.35 -15.16 2.08
N VAL A 8 16.93 -16.38 2.46
CA VAL A 8 16.09 -17.23 1.59
C VAL A 8 14.76 -16.55 1.28
N LEU A 9 14.11 -15.97 2.30
CA LEU A 9 12.87 -15.21 2.13
C LEU A 9 13.07 -14.01 1.22
N ARG A 10 14.14 -13.23 1.44
CA ARG A 10 14.47 -12.05 0.62
C ARG A 10 14.63 -12.43 -0.85
N LYS A 11 15.31 -13.56 -1.11
CA LYS A 11 15.45 -14.09 -2.48
C LYS A 11 14.08 -14.48 -3.06
N ALA A 12 13.25 -15.20 -2.31
CA ALA A 12 11.92 -15.61 -2.79
C ALA A 12 11.01 -14.41 -3.09
N MET A 13 11.02 -13.37 -2.24
CA MET A 13 10.31 -12.12 -2.49
C MET A 13 10.83 -11.41 -3.76
N ALA A 14 12.15 -11.40 -3.95
CA ALA A 14 12.77 -10.83 -5.15
C ALA A 14 12.35 -11.57 -6.42
N ASP A 15 12.38 -12.90 -6.39
CA ASP A 15 11.96 -13.74 -7.51
C ASP A 15 10.46 -13.51 -7.84
N PHE A 16 9.61 -13.42 -6.81
CA PHE A 16 8.16 -13.14 -6.96
C PHE A 16 7.89 -11.81 -7.65
N ILE A 17 8.58 -10.74 -7.24
CA ILE A 17 8.35 -9.40 -7.82
C ILE A 17 9.20 -9.14 -9.08
N GLY A 18 10.13 -10.04 -9.40
CA GLY A 18 11.04 -9.95 -10.53
C GLY A 18 12.14 -8.90 -10.33
N GLY A 19 12.68 -8.82 -9.12
CA GLY A 19 13.82 -7.98 -8.74
C GLY A 19 15.04 -8.81 -8.33
N THR A 20 15.92 -8.20 -7.54
CA THR A 20 17.05 -8.86 -6.89
C THR A 20 16.94 -8.78 -5.36
N PRO A 21 17.61 -9.64 -4.60
CA PRO A 21 17.59 -9.55 -3.13
C PRO A 21 18.01 -8.18 -2.59
N ALA A 22 18.88 -7.46 -3.28
CA ALA A 22 19.30 -6.11 -2.89
C ALA A 22 18.18 -5.05 -2.99
N ASN A 23 17.12 -5.36 -3.73
CA ASN A 23 15.94 -4.50 -3.85
C ASN A 23 14.90 -4.73 -2.76
N ILE A 24 15.07 -5.75 -1.90
CA ILE A 24 14.06 -6.20 -0.94
C ILE A 24 14.48 -5.91 0.48
N LEU A 25 13.57 -5.32 1.26
CA LEU A 25 13.68 -5.18 2.70
C LEU A 25 12.46 -5.82 3.36
N PRO A 26 12.57 -7.05 3.89
CA PRO A 26 11.51 -7.67 4.67
C PRO A 26 11.21 -6.85 5.93
N THR A 27 9.93 -6.78 6.34
CA THR A 27 9.46 -5.99 7.47
C THR A 27 8.33 -6.71 8.22
N HIS A 28 8.03 -6.27 9.45
CA HIS A 28 6.91 -6.76 10.25
C HIS A 28 5.57 -6.17 9.77
N GLY A 29 5.12 -6.61 8.60
CA GLY A 29 4.00 -6.05 7.84
C GLY A 29 4.39 -4.79 7.07
N SER A 30 3.49 -4.32 6.17
CA SER A 30 3.69 -3.06 5.45
C SER A 30 3.70 -1.84 6.38
N ALA A 31 3.05 -1.91 7.55
CA ALA A 31 3.06 -0.82 8.52
C ALA A 31 4.48 -0.43 8.97
N GLU A 32 5.37 -1.40 9.25
CA GLU A 32 6.78 -1.10 9.53
C GLU A 32 7.50 -0.54 8.30
N ALA A 33 7.22 -1.06 7.11
CA ALA A 33 7.80 -0.57 5.87
C ALA A 33 7.38 0.89 5.59
N ILE A 34 6.11 1.25 5.82
CA ILE A 34 5.60 2.62 5.71
C ILE A 34 6.34 3.53 6.68
N ARG A 35 6.33 3.18 7.98
CA ARG A 35 6.98 3.94 9.04
C ARG A 35 8.46 4.17 8.73
N ALA A 36 9.20 3.11 8.46
CA ALA A 36 10.63 3.17 8.17
C ALA A 36 10.94 4.01 6.93
N SER A 37 10.08 3.92 5.90
CA SER A 37 10.25 4.70 4.66
C SER A 37 9.99 6.19 4.90
N VAL A 38 9.00 6.57 5.70
CA VAL A 38 8.80 7.98 6.08
C VAL A 38 9.99 8.48 6.91
N GLU A 39 10.38 7.74 7.96
CA GLU A 39 11.48 8.11 8.86
C GLU A 39 12.81 8.25 8.12
N ALA A 40 13.07 7.41 7.11
CA ALA A 40 14.30 7.46 6.32
C ALA A 40 14.49 8.76 5.53
N TYR A 41 13.41 9.48 5.27
CA TYR A 41 13.45 10.73 4.49
C TYR A 41 13.12 11.98 5.33
N ILE A 42 13.20 11.88 6.65
CA ILE A 42 13.10 13.05 7.53
C ILE A 42 14.35 13.89 7.37
N GLU A 43 14.17 15.10 6.85
CA GLU A 43 15.19 16.12 6.64
C GLU A 43 14.62 17.48 7.04
N PRO A 44 15.45 18.51 7.31
CA PRO A 44 14.95 19.85 7.62
C PRO A 44 14.00 20.37 6.54
N GLY A 45 12.80 20.78 6.96
CA GLY A 45 11.76 21.31 6.08
C GLY A 45 10.98 20.29 5.27
N VAL A 46 11.17 18.98 5.50
CA VAL A 46 10.42 17.94 4.80
C VAL A 46 8.91 18.02 5.11
N LYS A 47 8.10 17.81 4.10
CA LYS A 47 6.62 17.73 4.20
C LYS A 47 6.13 16.40 3.64
N LEU A 48 5.05 15.88 4.25
CA LEU A 48 4.33 14.73 3.71
C LEU A 48 3.11 15.23 2.90
N VAL A 49 2.98 14.80 1.66
CA VAL A 49 1.81 15.06 0.80
C VAL A 49 1.01 13.78 0.66
N VAL A 50 -0.28 13.82 1.01
CA VAL A 50 -1.17 12.65 1.04
C VAL A 50 -2.56 12.99 0.48
N PRO A 51 -3.29 12.03 -0.08
CA PRO A 51 -4.73 12.19 -0.32
C PRO A 51 -5.46 12.43 1.01
N GLU A 52 -6.51 13.23 0.99
CA GLU A 52 -7.30 13.56 2.17
C GLU A 52 -7.90 12.32 2.84
N LEU A 53 -8.33 11.35 2.04
CA LEU A 53 -8.91 10.10 2.48
C LEU A 53 -8.06 8.93 1.97
N THR A 54 -7.16 8.43 2.83
CA THR A 54 -6.27 7.30 2.57
C THR A 54 -5.88 6.59 3.86
N TYR A 55 -5.18 5.47 3.77
CA TYR A 55 -4.70 4.73 4.93
C TYR A 55 -3.71 5.56 5.75
N SER A 56 -3.92 5.63 7.06
CA SER A 56 -3.35 6.68 7.91
C SER A 56 -1.90 6.49 8.34
N ASP A 57 -1.30 5.29 8.22
CA ASP A 57 0.03 4.99 8.79
C ASP A 57 1.12 5.96 8.35
N GLY A 58 1.08 6.43 7.10
CA GLY A 58 2.01 7.46 6.60
C GLY A 58 1.81 8.80 7.30
N GLU A 59 0.58 9.26 7.40
CA GLU A 59 0.19 10.49 8.08
C GLU A 59 0.48 10.42 9.59
N ASP A 60 0.14 9.30 10.23
CA ASP A 60 0.38 9.08 11.66
C ASP A 60 1.88 9.07 11.98
N THR A 61 2.69 8.47 11.11
CA THR A 61 4.15 8.52 11.24
C THR A 61 4.68 9.94 11.10
N ALA A 62 4.19 10.68 10.11
CA ALA A 62 4.58 12.08 9.93
C ALA A 62 4.22 12.93 11.15
N LYS A 63 3.01 12.80 11.68
CA LYS A 63 2.56 13.51 12.89
C LYS A 63 3.40 13.17 14.11
N LYS A 64 3.72 11.89 14.34
CA LYS A 64 4.59 11.45 15.45
C LYS A 64 5.99 12.09 15.39
N ASN A 65 6.45 12.37 14.18
CA ASN A 65 7.74 13.01 13.93
C ASN A 65 7.64 14.55 13.73
N ASN A 66 6.47 15.15 14.01
CA ASN A 66 6.19 16.58 13.85
C ASN A 66 6.42 17.11 12.43
N LEU A 67 6.19 16.27 11.41
CA LEU A 67 6.27 16.71 10.02
C LEU A 67 4.97 17.39 9.59
N PRO A 68 5.03 18.50 8.84
CA PRO A 68 3.87 19.08 8.22
C PRO A 68 3.24 18.11 7.20
N VAL A 69 1.91 17.98 7.27
CA VAL A 69 1.13 17.14 6.34
C VAL A 69 0.28 18.02 5.44
N VAL A 70 0.44 17.86 4.15
CA VAL A 70 -0.37 18.52 3.11
C VAL A 70 -1.40 17.52 2.62
N LYS A 71 -2.66 17.75 2.95
CA LYS A 71 -3.78 16.92 2.48
C LYS A 71 -4.32 17.46 1.17
N VAL A 72 -4.48 16.57 0.19
CA VAL A 72 -5.02 16.89 -1.12
C VAL A 72 -6.44 16.33 -1.21
N PRO A 73 -7.45 17.15 -1.51
CA PRO A 73 -8.83 16.69 -1.65
C PRO A 73 -8.96 15.54 -2.65
N MET A 74 -9.92 14.65 -2.40
CA MET A 74 -10.24 13.58 -3.33
C MET A 74 -10.86 14.14 -4.61
N GLY A 75 -10.56 13.51 -5.72
CA GLY A 75 -11.16 13.79 -7.02
C GLY A 75 -12.58 13.24 -7.16
N PRO A 76 -13.17 13.32 -8.36
CA PRO A 76 -14.49 12.76 -8.64
C PRO A 76 -14.60 11.28 -8.25
N LYS A 77 -15.75 10.89 -7.71
CA LYS A 77 -16.01 9.52 -7.24
C LYS A 77 -14.95 9.04 -6.22
N TRP A 78 -14.49 9.93 -5.36
CA TRP A 78 -13.51 9.63 -4.31
C TRP A 78 -12.22 8.97 -4.82
N SER A 79 -11.85 9.22 -6.07
CA SER A 79 -10.55 8.80 -6.62
C SER A 79 -9.43 9.70 -6.13
N ILE A 80 -8.21 9.18 -6.07
CA ILE A 80 -7.03 10.03 -5.85
C ILE A 80 -6.78 10.84 -7.13
N ASP A 81 -6.79 12.17 -6.99
CA ASP A 81 -6.51 13.12 -8.08
C ASP A 81 -4.99 13.27 -8.23
N VAL A 82 -4.40 12.52 -9.17
CA VAL A 82 -2.95 12.53 -9.40
C VAL A 82 -2.45 13.90 -9.86
N PRO A 83 -3.10 14.63 -10.78
CA PRO A 83 -2.76 16.00 -11.10
C PRO A 83 -2.76 16.96 -9.90
N ALA A 84 -3.78 16.90 -9.04
CA ALA A 84 -3.85 17.73 -7.85
C ALA A 84 -2.74 17.37 -6.83
N MET A 85 -2.46 16.06 -6.65
CA MET A 85 -1.33 15.59 -5.84
C MET A 85 0.00 16.13 -6.37
N LYS A 86 0.20 16.11 -7.69
CA LYS A 86 1.39 16.64 -8.35
C LYS A 86 1.56 18.15 -8.11
N ALA A 87 0.49 18.91 -8.25
CA ALA A 87 0.51 20.35 -8.01
C ALA A 87 0.83 20.69 -6.54
N ALA A 88 0.22 19.97 -5.60
CA ALA A 88 0.47 20.14 -4.17
C ALA A 88 1.92 19.80 -3.79
N ALA A 89 2.46 18.70 -4.34
CA ALA A 89 3.84 18.31 -4.12
C ALA A 89 4.84 19.30 -4.72
N ALA A 90 4.59 19.81 -5.91
CA ALA A 90 5.41 20.82 -6.55
C ALA A 90 5.48 22.10 -5.70
N LYS A 91 4.34 22.58 -5.21
CA LYS A 91 4.27 23.72 -4.29
C LYS A 91 5.02 23.46 -2.98
N ALA A 92 4.85 22.29 -2.39
CA ALA A 92 5.57 21.93 -1.17
C ALA A 92 7.10 21.85 -1.38
N ALA A 93 7.54 21.41 -2.56
CA ALA A 93 8.96 21.29 -2.92
C ALA A 93 9.70 22.62 -3.06
N GLU A 94 8.99 23.74 -3.23
CA GLU A 94 9.58 25.08 -3.22
C GLU A 94 10.20 25.41 -1.85
N GLU A 95 9.63 24.89 -0.78
CA GLU A 95 10.05 25.19 0.59
C GLU A 95 10.96 24.10 1.20
N GLY A 96 10.93 22.86 0.72
CA GLY A 96 11.72 21.79 1.31
C GLY A 96 11.56 20.45 0.58
N PRO A 97 12.20 19.36 1.07
CA PRO A 97 11.98 18.01 0.56
C PRO A 97 10.52 17.57 0.73
N VAL A 98 10.07 16.68 -0.13
CA VAL A 98 8.69 16.18 -0.13
C VAL A 98 8.68 14.66 -0.13
N ILE A 99 7.89 14.10 0.76
CA ILE A 99 7.47 12.70 0.70
C ILE A 99 6.04 12.69 0.17
N VAL A 100 5.80 11.97 -0.91
CA VAL A 100 4.45 11.76 -1.47
C VAL A 100 4.02 10.35 -1.13
N TYR A 101 2.93 10.20 -0.38
CA TYR A 101 2.41 8.90 0.01
C TYR A 101 1.13 8.57 -0.73
N PHE A 102 1.15 7.47 -1.46
CA PHE A 102 0.01 6.89 -2.16
C PHE A 102 -0.33 5.52 -1.59
N VAL A 103 -1.61 5.23 -1.44
CA VAL A 103 -2.14 3.86 -1.29
C VAL A 103 -2.91 3.53 -2.56
N ASN A 104 -2.42 2.60 -3.34
CA ASN A 104 -3.01 2.29 -4.64
C ASN A 104 -2.98 0.78 -4.95
N PRO A 105 -4.13 0.11 -5.00
CA PRO A 105 -5.50 0.62 -4.76
C PRO A 105 -5.72 1.20 -3.37
N ASN A 106 -6.58 2.23 -3.26
CA ASN A 106 -6.72 3.02 -2.05
C ASN A 106 -7.59 2.36 -0.97
N ASN A 107 -7.21 2.54 0.28
CA ASN A 107 -8.00 2.26 1.47
C ASN A 107 -8.34 3.61 2.15
N PRO A 108 -9.64 3.97 2.36
CA PRO A 108 -10.82 3.10 2.34
C PRO A 108 -11.64 3.12 1.04
N THR A 109 -11.30 3.92 0.05
CA THR A 109 -12.18 4.12 -1.14
C THR A 109 -12.24 2.92 -2.08
N SER A 110 -11.39 1.91 -1.90
CA SER A 110 -11.27 0.70 -2.73
C SER A 110 -10.92 0.93 -4.21
N THR A 111 -10.71 2.16 -4.65
CA THR A 111 -10.46 2.53 -6.04
C THR A 111 -8.97 2.55 -6.37
N ALA A 112 -8.62 2.32 -7.64
CA ALA A 112 -7.29 2.64 -8.15
C ALA A 112 -7.25 4.08 -8.68
N CYS A 113 -6.10 4.74 -8.52
CA CYS A 113 -5.85 6.04 -9.17
C CYS A 113 -5.52 5.87 -10.66
N ASP A 114 -5.40 6.99 -11.38
CA ASP A 114 -4.80 6.98 -12.72
C ASP A 114 -3.33 6.56 -12.61
N GLY A 115 -3.09 5.26 -12.83
CA GLY A 115 -1.77 4.67 -12.70
C GLY A 115 -0.80 5.12 -13.78
N ASP A 116 -1.28 5.42 -14.99
CA ASP A 116 -0.44 5.89 -16.08
C ASP A 116 0.04 7.33 -15.79
N ALA A 117 -0.83 8.19 -15.25
CA ALA A 117 -0.43 9.53 -14.78
C ALA A 117 0.56 9.46 -13.60
N LEU A 118 0.36 8.54 -12.64
CA LEU A 118 1.28 8.34 -11.53
C LEU A 118 2.65 7.87 -12.00
N LEU A 119 2.72 6.89 -12.90
CA LEU A 119 3.97 6.39 -13.47
C LEU A 119 4.71 7.48 -14.24
N ALA A 120 3.98 8.28 -15.05
CA ALA A 120 4.54 9.41 -15.78
C ALA A 120 5.16 10.43 -14.81
N TRP A 121 4.44 10.78 -13.74
CA TRP A 121 4.92 11.74 -12.75
C TRP A 121 6.20 11.26 -12.03
N ILE A 122 6.26 9.99 -11.60
CA ILE A 122 7.46 9.44 -10.95
C ILE A 122 8.64 9.44 -11.92
N ARG A 123 8.41 9.17 -13.23
CA ARG A 123 9.45 9.21 -14.28
C ARG A 123 10.03 10.58 -14.53
N GLU A 124 9.31 11.65 -14.25
CA GLU A 124 9.85 13.02 -14.31
C GLU A 124 10.97 13.27 -13.31
N LYS A 125 11.13 12.41 -12.30
CA LYS A 125 12.11 12.56 -11.21
C LYS A 125 12.09 13.96 -10.60
N PRO A 126 10.91 14.43 -10.09
CA PRO A 126 10.83 15.78 -9.55
C PRO A 126 11.84 15.96 -8.43
N ALA A 127 12.53 17.08 -8.45
CA ALA A 127 13.60 17.37 -7.51
C ALA A 127 13.09 17.28 -6.05
N ARG A 128 13.91 16.72 -5.15
CA ARG A 128 13.64 16.65 -3.71
C ARG A 128 12.35 15.88 -3.36
N THR A 129 11.85 15.00 -4.25
CA THR A 129 10.60 14.28 -4.04
C THR A 129 10.84 12.77 -3.99
N MET A 130 10.36 12.14 -2.90
CA MET A 130 10.34 10.69 -2.72
C MET A 130 8.90 10.20 -2.73
N PHE A 131 8.63 9.17 -3.53
CA PHE A 131 7.32 8.52 -3.61
C PHE A 131 7.31 7.25 -2.77
N LEU A 132 6.33 7.13 -1.89
CA LEU A 132 6.01 5.92 -1.14
C LEU A 132 4.67 5.41 -1.66
N VAL A 133 4.68 4.27 -2.35
CA VAL A 133 3.48 3.71 -2.98
C VAL A 133 3.14 2.39 -2.30
N ASP A 134 2.07 2.41 -1.49
CA ASP A 134 1.55 1.22 -0.83
C ASP A 134 0.63 0.45 -1.78
N GLU A 135 1.11 -0.70 -2.24
CA GLU A 135 0.42 -1.61 -3.14
C GLU A 135 -0.12 -2.85 -2.42
N ALA A 136 -0.61 -2.70 -1.19
CA ALA A 136 -1.11 -3.80 -0.37
C ALA A 136 -2.25 -4.59 -1.02
N TYR A 137 -2.98 -3.99 -1.97
CA TYR A 137 -4.13 -4.61 -2.65
C TYR A 137 -3.89 -4.89 -4.13
N ALA A 138 -2.68 -4.70 -4.62
CA ALA A 138 -2.34 -4.79 -6.05
C ALA A 138 -2.75 -6.12 -6.70
N GLU A 139 -2.60 -7.23 -5.97
CA GLU A 139 -2.87 -8.57 -6.47
C GLU A 139 -4.38 -8.86 -6.65
N PHE A 140 -5.26 -8.10 -5.98
CA PHE A 140 -6.71 -8.17 -6.19
C PHE A 140 -7.18 -7.37 -7.40
N ALA A 141 -6.43 -6.35 -7.79
CA ALA A 141 -6.85 -5.38 -8.79
C ALA A 141 -6.94 -5.96 -10.21
N ASP A 142 -7.83 -5.40 -11.02
CA ASP A 142 -7.90 -5.68 -12.45
C ASP A 142 -6.70 -5.02 -13.15
N PRO A 143 -5.87 -5.79 -13.89
CA PRO A 143 -4.71 -5.25 -14.60
C PRO A 143 -5.08 -4.27 -15.72
N LYS A 144 -6.35 -4.20 -16.13
CA LYS A 144 -6.83 -3.19 -17.07
C LYS A 144 -7.01 -1.82 -16.42
N VAL A 145 -7.24 -1.78 -15.11
CA VAL A 145 -7.52 -0.57 -14.33
C VAL A 145 -6.30 -0.13 -13.54
N PHE A 146 -5.63 -1.08 -12.90
CA PHE A 146 -4.47 -0.82 -12.02
C PHE A 146 -3.15 -0.89 -12.78
N ARG A 147 -2.21 -0.01 -12.41
CA ARG A 147 -0.81 -0.05 -12.85
C ARG A 147 0.11 -0.11 -11.65
N THR A 148 0.92 -1.16 -11.55
CA THR A 148 1.94 -1.27 -10.49
C THR A 148 3.12 -0.35 -10.77
N THR A 149 3.71 0.18 -9.70
CA THR A 149 4.94 0.99 -9.77
C THR A 149 6.22 0.16 -9.69
N THR A 150 6.11 -1.16 -9.50
CA THR A 150 7.28 -2.07 -9.40
C THR A 150 8.20 -2.02 -10.61
N GLY A 151 7.65 -1.75 -11.81
CA GLY A 151 8.43 -1.59 -13.04
C GLY A 151 9.47 -0.48 -12.94
N LEU A 152 9.17 0.62 -12.26
CA LEU A 152 10.09 1.73 -12.08
C LEU A 152 11.34 1.35 -11.28
N VAL A 153 11.19 0.51 -10.26
CA VAL A 153 12.33 -0.01 -9.49
C VAL A 153 13.22 -0.87 -10.38
N LYS A 154 12.65 -1.70 -11.26
CA LYS A 154 13.39 -2.52 -12.23
C LYS A 154 14.12 -1.64 -13.25
N GLU A 155 13.55 -0.50 -13.61
CA GLU A 155 14.17 0.51 -14.48
C GLU A 155 15.26 1.33 -13.75
N GLY A 156 15.50 1.09 -12.45
CA GLY A 156 16.54 1.75 -11.67
C GLY A 156 16.17 3.12 -11.09
N PHE A 157 14.87 3.43 -10.97
CA PHE A 157 14.44 4.68 -10.32
C PHE A 157 14.73 4.64 -8.82
N GLU A 158 15.39 5.69 -8.29
CA GLU A 158 15.76 5.84 -6.88
C GLU A 158 14.78 6.74 -6.10
N ASN A 159 13.77 7.27 -6.74
CA ASN A 159 12.79 8.18 -6.13
C ASN A 159 11.46 7.50 -5.79
N VAL A 160 11.42 6.18 -5.71
CA VAL A 160 10.22 5.41 -5.39
C VAL A 160 10.52 4.23 -4.47
N VAL A 161 9.66 4.03 -3.47
CA VAL A 161 9.57 2.83 -2.63
C VAL A 161 8.19 2.23 -2.82
N VAL A 162 8.12 0.98 -3.22
CA VAL A 162 6.89 0.20 -3.32
C VAL A 162 6.74 -0.64 -2.07
N LEU A 163 5.59 -0.58 -1.41
CA LEU A 163 5.33 -1.25 -0.16
C LEU A 163 4.35 -2.41 -0.40
N LYS A 164 4.69 -3.58 0.11
CA LYS A 164 3.94 -4.82 -0.10
C LYS A 164 3.65 -5.53 1.21
N THR A 165 2.58 -6.32 1.25
CA THR A 165 2.18 -7.04 2.45
C THR A 165 1.71 -8.46 2.15
N PHE A 166 1.95 -9.37 3.09
CA PHE A 166 1.36 -10.71 3.09
C PHE A 166 0.01 -10.76 3.83
N SER A 167 -0.44 -9.64 4.40
CA SER A 167 -1.66 -9.56 5.20
C SER A 167 -2.96 -9.69 4.40
N LYS A 168 -2.92 -9.53 3.08
CA LYS A 168 -4.11 -9.40 2.22
C LYS A 168 -4.31 -10.64 1.36
N ILE A 169 -3.87 -10.66 0.11
CA ILE A 169 -4.09 -11.77 -0.83
C ILE A 169 -3.52 -13.10 -0.31
N PHE A 170 -2.41 -13.06 0.43
CA PHE A 170 -1.75 -14.22 1.03
C PHE A 170 -2.41 -14.69 2.35
N ALA A 171 -3.49 -14.06 2.81
CA ALA A 171 -4.23 -14.41 4.04
C ALA A 171 -3.40 -14.48 5.34
N MET A 172 -2.24 -13.84 5.41
CA MET A 172 -1.27 -13.94 6.51
C MET A 172 -1.27 -12.72 7.45
N ALA A 173 -2.42 -12.07 7.66
CA ALA A 173 -2.49 -10.82 8.43
C ALA A 173 -1.90 -10.95 9.86
N GLY A 174 -2.17 -12.07 10.55
CA GLY A 174 -1.68 -12.34 11.90
C GLY A 174 -0.18 -12.64 11.98
N LEU A 175 0.45 -13.06 10.88
CA LEU A 175 1.88 -13.41 10.84
C LEU A 175 2.80 -12.20 10.69
N ARG A 176 2.25 -11.01 10.47
CA ARG A 176 2.97 -9.73 10.43
C ARG A 176 4.17 -9.72 9.48
N LEU A 177 3.94 -10.00 8.21
CA LEU A 177 4.98 -9.97 7.20
C LEU A 177 4.62 -9.03 6.04
N GLY A 178 5.61 -8.27 5.59
CA GLY A 178 5.57 -7.38 4.44
C GLY A 178 6.98 -7.06 3.98
N PHE A 179 7.10 -6.20 2.99
CA PHE A 179 8.42 -5.74 2.53
C PHE A 179 8.35 -4.41 1.80
N ALA A 180 9.47 -3.69 1.81
CA ALA A 180 9.73 -2.60 0.89
C ALA A 180 10.51 -3.11 -0.32
N TYR A 181 10.17 -2.60 -1.51
CA TYR A 181 10.82 -2.86 -2.77
C TYR A 181 11.27 -1.54 -3.39
N ALA A 182 12.58 -1.36 -3.53
CA ALA A 182 13.17 -0.12 -4.05
C ALA A 182 14.56 -0.37 -4.65
N ALA A 183 15.17 0.66 -5.22
CA ALA A 183 16.56 0.60 -5.63
C ALA A 183 17.49 0.26 -4.42
N PRO A 184 18.59 -0.48 -4.59
CA PRO A 184 19.42 -0.95 -3.48
C PRO A 184 19.90 0.17 -2.54
N LYS A 185 20.28 1.31 -3.08
CA LYS A 185 20.69 2.48 -2.29
C LYS A 185 19.55 3.04 -1.40
N VAL A 186 18.31 2.97 -1.89
CA VAL A 186 17.10 3.36 -1.15
C VAL A 186 16.83 2.35 -0.04
N ILE A 187 16.93 1.05 -0.34
CA ILE A 187 16.79 -0.03 0.65
C ILE A 187 17.79 0.14 1.80
N GLU A 188 19.07 0.41 1.51
CA GLU A 188 20.08 0.63 2.54
C GLU A 188 19.77 1.86 3.41
N ARG A 189 19.12 2.88 2.87
CA ARG A 189 18.65 4.04 3.63
C ARG A 189 17.48 3.67 4.56
N VAL A 190 16.45 3.01 4.03
CA VAL A 190 15.25 2.61 4.79
C VAL A 190 15.57 1.56 5.85
N LYS A 191 16.49 0.64 5.58
CA LYS A 191 16.92 -0.42 6.50
C LYS A 191 17.40 0.10 7.86
N LYS A 192 17.93 1.32 7.94
CA LYS A 192 18.37 1.93 9.19
C LYS A 192 17.23 2.25 10.17
N HIS A 193 15.97 2.19 9.70
CA HIS A 193 14.75 2.54 10.44
C HIS A 193 13.84 1.33 10.72
N VAL A 194 14.28 0.10 10.38
CA VAL A 194 13.55 -1.13 10.68
C VAL A 194 14.19 -1.87 11.85
N ALA A 195 13.42 -2.76 12.47
CA ALA A 195 13.96 -3.73 13.43
C ALA A 195 14.96 -4.68 12.74
N TYR A 196 15.88 -5.25 13.53
CA TYR A 196 16.85 -6.20 12.97
C TYR A 196 16.16 -7.41 12.34
N ASP A 197 16.72 -7.88 11.22
CA ASP A 197 16.22 -9.06 10.47
C ASP A 197 16.07 -10.30 11.37
N ILE A 198 16.90 -10.43 12.40
CA ILE A 198 16.84 -11.54 13.37
C ILE A 198 15.58 -11.53 14.26
N MET A 199 14.81 -10.44 14.24
CA MET A 199 13.56 -10.33 14.99
C MET A 199 12.37 -10.93 14.21
N MET A 200 12.55 -11.36 12.96
CA MET A 200 11.48 -12.00 12.21
C MET A 200 11.09 -13.36 12.78
N ASN A 201 9.78 -13.61 12.81
CA ASN A 201 9.23 -14.87 13.25
C ASN A 201 9.48 -15.96 12.19
N ASN A 202 10.10 -17.07 12.60
CA ASN A 202 10.36 -18.21 11.72
C ASN A 202 9.07 -18.78 11.10
N CYS A 203 7.95 -18.85 11.84
CA CYS A 203 6.69 -19.34 11.30
C CYS A 203 6.20 -18.45 10.15
N SER A 204 6.38 -17.13 10.27
CA SER A 204 6.02 -16.18 9.22
C SER A 204 6.89 -16.36 7.97
N ILE A 205 8.19 -16.62 8.16
CA ILE A 205 9.12 -16.88 7.06
C ILE A 205 8.73 -18.15 6.31
N GLU A 206 8.54 -19.26 7.03
CA GLU A 206 8.20 -20.55 6.40
C GLU A 206 6.84 -20.50 5.71
N ALA A 207 5.84 -19.86 6.32
CA ALA A 207 4.54 -19.66 5.68
C ALA A 207 4.65 -18.84 4.39
N ALA A 208 5.42 -17.73 4.42
CA ALA A 208 5.61 -16.91 3.22
C ALA A 208 6.37 -17.65 2.11
N LEU A 209 7.36 -18.46 2.46
CA LEU A 209 8.07 -19.30 1.48
C LEU A 209 7.15 -20.34 0.85
N ALA A 210 6.21 -20.91 1.61
CA ALA A 210 5.20 -21.82 1.08
C ALA A 210 4.27 -21.08 0.10
N GLU A 211 3.72 -19.94 0.51
CA GLU A 211 2.80 -19.12 -0.29
C GLU A 211 3.43 -18.59 -1.59
N LEU A 212 4.68 -18.12 -1.54
CA LEU A 212 5.39 -17.62 -2.73
C LEU A 212 5.67 -18.72 -3.75
N ASN A 213 5.64 -20.00 -3.34
CA ASN A 213 5.78 -21.17 -4.20
C ASN A 213 4.43 -21.80 -4.58
N ASP A 214 3.29 -21.21 -4.15
CA ASP A 214 1.93 -21.69 -4.46
C ASP A 214 1.14 -20.65 -5.29
N PRO A 215 1.38 -20.57 -6.61
CA PRO A 215 0.64 -19.66 -7.47
C PRO A 215 -0.86 -20.01 -7.57
N ASP A 216 -1.25 -21.24 -7.28
CA ASP A 216 -2.65 -21.65 -7.31
C ASP A 216 -3.43 -21.09 -6.13
N PHE A 217 -2.79 -20.93 -4.95
CA PHE A 217 -3.41 -20.24 -3.81
C PHE A 217 -3.76 -18.79 -4.14
N LEU A 218 -2.83 -18.03 -4.72
CA LEU A 218 -3.09 -16.63 -5.11
C LEU A 218 -4.25 -16.52 -6.11
N LYS A 219 -4.28 -17.40 -7.08
CA LYS A 219 -5.33 -17.48 -8.07
C LYS A 219 -6.68 -17.82 -7.43
N HIS A 220 -6.69 -18.78 -6.51
CA HIS A 220 -7.87 -19.15 -5.73
C HIS A 220 -8.34 -17.97 -4.87
N SER A 221 -7.47 -17.34 -4.08
CA SER A 221 -7.79 -16.19 -3.24
C SER A 221 -8.41 -15.04 -4.05
N LYS A 222 -7.86 -14.76 -5.23
CA LYS A 222 -8.42 -13.74 -6.12
C LYS A 222 -9.80 -14.15 -6.63
N ALA A 223 -10.00 -15.39 -7.06
CA ALA A 223 -11.27 -15.87 -7.57
C ALA A 223 -12.38 -15.83 -6.51
N VAL A 224 -12.09 -16.28 -5.29
CA VAL A 224 -13.01 -16.20 -4.14
C VAL A 224 -13.37 -14.76 -3.81
N ASN A 225 -12.38 -13.85 -3.82
CA ASN A 225 -12.64 -12.42 -3.60
C ASN A 225 -13.52 -11.82 -4.70
N ASP A 226 -13.27 -12.15 -5.96
CA ASP A 226 -14.05 -11.64 -7.09
C ASP A 226 -15.51 -12.13 -7.04
N GLU A 227 -15.74 -13.40 -6.67
CA GLU A 227 -17.06 -13.97 -6.45
C GLU A 227 -17.77 -13.30 -5.27
N SER A 228 -17.11 -13.20 -4.11
CA SER A 228 -17.68 -12.57 -2.91
C SER A 228 -18.02 -11.10 -3.15
N ARG A 229 -17.15 -10.37 -3.86
CA ARG A 229 -17.40 -8.98 -4.25
C ARG A 229 -18.63 -8.88 -5.16
N LYS A 230 -18.76 -9.80 -6.13
CA LYS A 230 -19.94 -9.83 -7.01
C LYS A 230 -21.23 -10.04 -6.22
N ILE A 231 -21.27 -11.01 -5.31
CA ILE A 231 -22.44 -11.27 -4.45
C ILE A 231 -22.81 -10.00 -3.67
N LEU A 232 -21.82 -9.33 -3.08
CA LEU A 232 -22.05 -8.11 -2.33
C LEU A 232 -22.57 -6.97 -3.22
N THR A 233 -21.97 -6.76 -4.38
CA THR A 233 -22.38 -5.67 -5.28
C THR A 233 -23.73 -5.92 -5.91
N ASP A 234 -24.08 -7.16 -6.27
CA ASP A 234 -25.42 -7.53 -6.74
C ASP A 234 -26.49 -7.18 -5.66
N CYS A 235 -26.23 -7.48 -4.39
CA CYS A 235 -27.12 -7.12 -3.28
C CYS A 235 -27.22 -5.60 -3.09
N LEU A 236 -26.11 -4.86 -3.21
CA LEU A 236 -26.12 -3.39 -3.12
C LEU A 236 -26.94 -2.76 -4.26
N ASP A 237 -26.85 -3.31 -5.46
CA ASP A 237 -27.65 -2.90 -6.63
C ASP A 237 -29.15 -3.15 -6.38
N GLU A 238 -29.52 -4.32 -5.85
CA GLU A 238 -30.93 -4.63 -5.47
C GLU A 238 -31.46 -3.65 -4.41
N LEU A 239 -30.60 -3.22 -3.48
CA LEU A 239 -30.96 -2.24 -2.44
C LEU A 239 -30.92 -0.78 -2.91
N GLY A 240 -30.47 -0.50 -4.12
CA GLY A 240 -30.30 0.84 -4.65
C GLY A 240 -29.26 1.68 -3.90
N LEU A 241 -28.23 1.02 -3.34
CA LEU A 241 -27.13 1.67 -2.64
C LEU A 241 -25.97 1.95 -3.59
N GLU A 242 -25.43 3.15 -3.47
CA GLU A 242 -24.25 3.58 -4.27
C GLU A 242 -22.97 3.03 -3.65
N TYR A 243 -22.08 2.51 -4.48
CA TYR A 243 -20.75 2.05 -4.06
C TYR A 243 -19.70 2.41 -5.12
N LEU A 244 -18.43 2.38 -4.72
CA LEU A 244 -17.32 2.61 -5.64
C LEU A 244 -16.84 1.28 -6.25
N PRO A 245 -16.39 1.28 -7.55
CA PRO A 245 -15.89 0.08 -8.20
C PRO A 245 -14.59 -0.38 -7.54
N SER A 246 -14.68 -1.46 -6.76
CA SER A 246 -13.59 -1.93 -5.92
C SER A 246 -12.48 -2.65 -6.71
N GLN A 247 -11.24 -2.31 -6.36
CA GLN A 247 -10.01 -2.98 -6.78
C GLN A 247 -9.30 -3.67 -5.59
N THR A 248 -10.06 -3.90 -4.49
CA THR A 248 -9.56 -4.45 -3.22
C THR A 248 -10.38 -5.65 -2.78
N ASN A 249 -10.20 -6.10 -1.55
CA ASN A 249 -11.03 -7.13 -0.90
C ASN A 249 -12.12 -6.52 0.03
N PHE A 250 -12.51 -5.29 -0.22
CA PHE A 250 -13.65 -4.60 0.42
C PHE A 250 -14.32 -3.65 -0.58
N VAL A 251 -15.51 -3.19 -0.25
CA VAL A 251 -16.30 -2.26 -1.07
C VAL A 251 -16.63 -1.01 -0.24
N PHE A 252 -16.42 0.17 -0.82
CA PHE A 252 -16.78 1.45 -0.20
C PHE A 252 -18.20 1.84 -0.61
N VAL A 253 -19.11 1.83 0.36
CA VAL A 253 -20.57 1.96 0.14
C VAL A 253 -21.10 3.22 0.78
N ASN A 254 -21.99 3.94 0.09
CA ASN A 254 -22.77 5.03 0.66
C ASN A 254 -24.07 4.49 1.29
N LEU A 255 -24.08 4.33 2.59
CA LEU A 255 -25.25 3.82 3.32
C LEU A 255 -26.44 4.79 3.35
N LYS A 256 -26.25 6.07 2.98
CA LYS A 256 -27.25 7.13 3.11
C LYS A 256 -27.84 7.26 4.53
N ALA A 257 -27.11 6.76 5.52
CA ALA A 257 -27.47 6.71 6.93
C ALA A 257 -26.22 6.86 7.82
N PRO A 258 -26.38 7.25 9.10
CA PRO A 258 -25.26 7.31 10.04
C PRO A 258 -24.61 5.93 10.21
N LEU A 259 -23.27 5.86 10.01
CA LEU A 259 -22.52 4.61 10.06
C LEU A 259 -22.63 3.91 11.43
N LYS A 260 -22.47 4.66 12.54
CA LYS A 260 -22.38 4.04 13.88
C LYS A 260 -23.59 3.21 14.26
N PRO A 261 -24.86 3.69 14.13
CA PRO A 261 -26.04 2.85 14.42
C PRO A 261 -26.13 1.61 13.55
N PHE A 262 -25.72 1.71 12.27
CA PHE A 262 -25.70 0.57 11.37
C PHE A 262 -24.64 -0.46 11.80
N ALA A 263 -23.40 -0.02 12.04
CA ALA A 263 -22.31 -0.90 12.47
C ALA A 263 -22.62 -1.58 13.83
N ASP A 264 -23.18 -0.83 14.79
CA ASP A 264 -23.57 -1.37 16.10
C ASP A 264 -24.65 -2.48 15.95
N ARG A 265 -25.63 -2.30 15.05
CA ARG A 265 -26.65 -3.31 14.76
C ARG A 265 -26.07 -4.54 14.06
N MET A 266 -25.25 -4.35 13.02
CA MET A 266 -24.58 -5.44 12.31
C MET A 266 -23.75 -6.30 13.26
N LEU A 267 -22.99 -5.66 14.15
CA LEU A 267 -22.20 -6.40 15.15
C LEU A 267 -23.09 -7.12 16.16
N LYS A 268 -24.14 -6.46 16.70
CA LYS A 268 -24.95 -6.97 17.81
C LYS A 268 -25.96 -8.04 17.37
N GLU A 269 -26.60 -7.83 16.20
CA GLU A 269 -27.70 -8.68 15.73
C GLU A 269 -27.20 -9.79 14.80
N GLU A 270 -26.16 -9.50 13.97
CA GLU A 270 -25.69 -10.40 12.93
C GLU A 270 -24.27 -10.96 13.18
N ASN A 271 -23.57 -10.50 14.23
CA ASN A 271 -22.15 -10.79 14.49
C ASN A 271 -21.21 -10.40 13.33
N ILE A 272 -21.56 -9.37 12.56
CA ILE A 272 -20.77 -8.84 11.44
C ILE A 272 -20.19 -7.49 11.84
N MET A 273 -18.87 -7.39 11.75
CA MET A 273 -18.13 -6.14 11.95
C MET A 273 -17.90 -5.46 10.59
N VAL A 274 -18.39 -4.23 10.44
CA VAL A 274 -18.27 -3.39 9.23
C VAL A 274 -17.57 -2.09 9.53
#